data_f131926791bb153559526874bd31cb0b
#
_entry.id   f131926791bb153559526874bd31cb0b
#
_cell.length_a   1.000
_cell.length_b   1.000
_cell.length_c   1.000
_cell.angle_alpha   90.00
_cell.angle_beta   90.00
_cell.angle_gamma   90.00
#
_symmetry.space_group_name_H-M   'P 1'
#
loop_
_entity.id
_entity.type
_entity.pdbx_description
1 polymer ?
#
loop_
_entity_poly.entity_id
_entity_poly.type
_entity_poly.pdbx_seq_one_letter_code
_entity_poly.pdbx_strand_id
1 'polypeptide(L)'
;MLFRSARNYSFSQAEMDYCMWLDADDIIMKSEALKLKRWKEETDGSSDVVMIRYVAGFDEKRNPTLVYYRERIVKRDKDFQWQGRVHETLAVRGRTEYLDCEIEHHSIKTEYSRRNLEIYQKMESDGEVLSARDRFYYGRELFHL
;
A
#
# COMPACT_ATOMS: atom_id res chain seq x y z
N MET A 1 1.36 -7.05 17.81
CA MET A 1 0.52 -6.01 17.17
C MET A 1 0.49 -6.29 15.68
N LEU A 2 -0.69 -6.34 15.04
CA LEU A 2 -0.80 -6.54 13.59
C LEU A 2 -0.41 -5.25 12.87
N PHE A 3 0.22 -5.32 11.70
CA PHE A 3 0.60 -4.15 10.89
C PHE A 3 -0.61 -3.24 10.59
N ARG A 4 -1.77 -3.83 10.25
CA ARG A 4 -3.04 -3.10 10.09
C ARG A 4 -3.33 -2.18 11.27
N SER A 5 -3.19 -2.67 12.50
CA SER A 5 -3.44 -1.86 13.70
C SER A 5 -2.47 -0.70 13.82
N ALA A 6 -1.20 -0.91 13.46
CA ALA A 6 -0.19 0.14 13.46
C ALA A 6 -0.48 1.20 12.39
N ARG A 7 -0.86 0.79 11.17
CA ARG A 7 -1.22 1.70 10.08
C ARG A 7 -2.49 2.51 10.40
N ASN A 8 -3.54 1.86 10.92
CA ASN A 8 -4.76 2.56 11.33
C ASN A 8 -4.49 3.52 12.47
N TYR A 9 -3.66 3.14 13.44
CA TYR A 9 -3.23 4.06 14.51
C TYR A 9 -2.46 5.24 13.93
N SER A 10 -1.51 5.02 13.02
CA SER A 10 -0.77 6.09 12.35
C SER A 10 -1.70 7.06 11.60
N PHE A 11 -2.71 6.54 10.89
CA PHE A 11 -3.72 7.36 10.21
C PHE A 11 -4.55 8.18 11.20
N SER A 12 -4.90 7.61 12.36
CA SER A 12 -5.67 8.34 13.39
C SER A 12 -4.89 9.49 14.02
N GLN A 13 -3.57 9.54 13.88
CA GLN A 13 -2.71 10.63 14.36
C GLN A 13 -2.52 11.76 13.32
N ALA A 14 -3.03 11.58 12.10
CA ALA A 14 -2.94 12.61 11.07
C ALA A 14 -3.89 13.78 11.39
N GLU A 15 -3.41 15.01 11.21
CA GLU A 15 -4.17 16.23 11.51
C GLU A 15 -4.53 17.03 10.25
N MET A 16 -3.81 16.81 9.13
CA MET A 16 -4.02 17.53 7.89
C MET A 16 -5.18 16.94 7.05
N ASP A 17 -5.59 17.60 5.97
CA ASP A 17 -6.72 17.21 5.13
C ASP A 17 -6.52 15.86 4.43
N TYR A 18 -5.27 15.52 4.13
CA TYR A 18 -4.88 14.29 3.46
C TYR A 18 -3.85 13.49 4.26
N CYS A 19 -3.97 12.17 4.19
CA CYS A 19 -2.97 11.21 4.67
C CYS A 19 -2.23 10.62 3.47
N MET A 20 -0.91 10.65 3.49
CA MET A 20 -0.07 9.91 2.54
C MET A 20 0.63 8.78 3.28
N TRP A 21 0.79 7.63 2.63
CA TRP A 21 1.52 6.51 3.20
C TRP A 21 2.60 5.97 2.26
N LEU A 22 3.67 5.52 2.86
CA LEU A 22 4.83 4.90 2.21
C LEU A 22 5.26 3.69 3.04
N ASP A 23 5.78 2.67 2.37
CA ASP A 23 6.51 1.60 3.03
C ASP A 23 7.97 2.05 3.24
N ALA A 24 8.68 1.44 4.20
CA ALA A 24 10.03 1.85 4.57
C ALA A 24 11.08 1.67 3.45
N ASP A 25 10.75 0.84 2.47
CA ASP A 25 11.54 0.54 1.28
C ASP A 25 10.99 1.20 0.00
N ASP A 26 10.04 2.15 0.14
CA ASP A 26 9.57 2.99 -0.95
C ASP A 26 10.46 4.23 -1.11
N ILE A 27 10.75 4.59 -2.35
CA ILE A 27 11.53 5.77 -2.72
C ILE A 27 10.72 6.68 -3.63
N ILE A 28 10.76 7.97 -3.33
CA ILE A 28 10.25 9.03 -4.20
C ILE A 28 11.45 9.79 -4.74
N MET A 29 11.68 9.69 -6.04
CA MET A 29 12.76 10.43 -6.70
C MET A 29 12.51 11.95 -6.61
N LYS A 30 13.58 12.75 -6.63
CA LYS A 30 13.48 14.21 -6.45
C LYS A 30 12.52 14.87 -7.46
N SER A 31 12.52 14.42 -8.71
CA SER A 31 11.59 14.91 -9.74
C SER A 31 10.15 14.63 -9.38
N GLU A 32 9.88 13.44 -8.86
CA GLU A 32 8.54 13.01 -8.45
C GLU A 32 8.06 13.73 -7.18
N ALA A 33 8.97 13.98 -6.24
CA ALA A 33 8.68 14.81 -5.06
C ALA A 33 8.26 16.25 -5.43
N LEU A 34 8.83 16.81 -6.51
CA LEU A 34 8.41 18.12 -7.03
C LEU A 34 6.99 18.09 -7.62
N LYS A 35 6.60 17.00 -8.29
CA LYS A 35 5.23 16.82 -8.80
C LYS A 35 4.23 16.71 -7.64
N LEU A 36 4.56 15.97 -6.58
CA LEU A 36 3.75 15.89 -5.36
C LEU A 36 3.59 17.25 -4.69
N LYS A 37 4.68 18.01 -4.58
CA LYS A 37 4.63 19.36 -4.02
C LYS A 37 3.71 20.26 -4.82
N ARG A 38 3.80 20.26 -6.15
CA ARG A 38 2.93 21.03 -7.04
C ARG A 38 1.47 20.62 -6.86
N TRP A 39 1.19 19.31 -6.87
CA TRP A 39 -0.17 18.81 -6.62
C TRP A 39 -0.73 19.34 -5.29
N LYS A 40 0.06 19.31 -4.22
CA LYS A 40 -0.34 19.84 -2.90
C LYS A 40 -0.69 21.33 -2.93
N GLU A 41 0.02 22.11 -3.76
CA GLU A 41 -0.20 23.56 -3.90
C GLU A 41 -1.40 23.90 -4.80
N GLU A 42 -1.71 23.04 -5.78
CA GLU A 42 -2.71 23.30 -6.83
C GLU A 42 -4.04 22.56 -6.60
N THR A 43 -4.09 21.54 -5.72
CA THR A 43 -5.31 20.76 -5.50
C THR A 43 -6.45 21.58 -4.94
N ASP A 44 -7.64 21.40 -5.49
CA ASP A 44 -8.88 22.00 -4.98
C ASP A 44 -9.49 21.23 -3.80
N GLY A 45 -8.84 20.17 -3.38
CA GLY A 45 -9.29 19.31 -2.28
C GLY A 45 -10.53 18.48 -2.58
N SER A 46 -10.93 18.35 -3.84
CA SER A 46 -12.16 17.64 -4.24
C SER A 46 -12.00 16.13 -4.35
N SER A 47 -10.77 15.63 -4.49
CA SER A 47 -10.47 14.20 -4.61
C SER A 47 -10.47 13.52 -3.25
N ASP A 48 -11.11 12.36 -3.14
CA ASP A 48 -11.12 11.54 -1.93
C ASP A 48 -9.91 10.59 -1.88
N VAL A 49 -9.44 10.18 -3.08
CA VAL A 49 -8.34 9.23 -3.27
C VAL A 49 -7.44 9.70 -4.39
N VAL A 50 -6.13 9.73 -4.17
CA VAL A 50 -5.15 10.00 -5.22
C VAL A 50 -4.32 8.75 -5.46
N MET A 51 -4.42 8.25 -6.67
CA MET A 51 -3.70 7.09 -7.17
C MET A 51 -2.35 7.54 -7.72
N ILE A 52 -1.28 6.91 -7.26
CA ILE A 52 0.08 7.15 -7.72
C ILE A 52 0.63 5.89 -8.36
N ARG A 53 1.36 6.04 -9.43
CA ARG A 53 2.02 4.96 -10.13
C ARG A 53 3.10 4.33 -9.25
N TYR A 54 3.00 3.03 -9.02
CA TYR A 54 3.90 2.28 -8.17
C TYR A 54 4.73 1.31 -9.00
N VAL A 55 6.04 1.53 -9.02
CA VAL A 55 6.99 0.67 -9.72
C VAL A 55 7.50 -0.37 -8.71
N ALA A 56 6.89 -1.56 -8.75
CA ALA A 56 7.12 -2.61 -7.77
C ALA A 56 8.23 -3.60 -8.17
N GLY A 57 8.70 -3.57 -9.42
CA GLY A 57 9.75 -4.44 -9.89
C GLY A 57 10.58 -3.84 -11.01
N PHE A 58 11.83 -4.25 -11.07
CA PHE A 58 12.81 -3.82 -12.07
C PHE A 58 13.57 -5.03 -12.59
N ASP A 59 14.03 -4.96 -13.85
CA ASP A 59 15.00 -5.88 -14.41
C ASP A 59 16.43 -5.52 -13.97
N GLU A 60 17.41 -6.32 -14.41
CA GLU A 60 18.85 -6.10 -14.13
C GLU A 60 19.38 -4.75 -14.67
N LYS A 61 18.72 -4.19 -15.69
CA LYS A 61 19.05 -2.90 -16.29
C LYS A 61 18.27 -1.73 -15.69
N ARG A 62 17.53 -1.99 -14.59
CA ARG A 62 16.67 -1.02 -13.93
C ARG A 62 15.46 -0.56 -14.76
N ASN A 63 15.05 -1.32 -15.79
CA ASN A 63 13.78 -1.04 -16.45
C ASN A 63 12.62 -1.56 -15.59
N PRO A 64 11.50 -0.81 -15.48
CA PRO A 64 10.34 -1.26 -14.76
C PRO A 64 9.73 -2.54 -15.37
N THR A 65 9.52 -3.57 -14.55
CA THR A 65 8.89 -4.84 -14.96
C THR A 65 7.51 -5.06 -14.36
N LEU A 66 7.22 -4.42 -13.24
CA LEU A 66 5.91 -4.50 -12.59
C LEU A 66 5.49 -3.10 -12.14
N VAL A 67 4.46 -2.59 -12.79
CA VAL A 67 3.94 -1.24 -12.53
C VAL A 67 2.42 -1.28 -12.42
N TYR A 68 1.88 -0.64 -11.39
CA TYR A 68 0.43 -0.47 -11.19
C TYR A 68 0.13 0.75 -10.32
N TYR A 69 -1.11 1.19 -10.32
CA TYR A 69 -1.52 2.30 -9.47
C TYR A 69 -1.87 1.83 -8.06
N ARG A 70 -1.47 2.64 -7.06
CA ARG A 70 -1.82 2.45 -5.66
C ARG A 70 -2.44 3.73 -5.08
N GLU A 71 -3.36 3.52 -4.18
CA GLU A 71 -4.01 4.54 -3.37
C GLU A 71 -3.02 5.10 -2.34
N ARG A 72 -2.21 6.09 -2.74
CA ARG A 72 -1.11 6.61 -1.92
C ARG A 72 -1.47 7.82 -1.07
N ILE A 73 -2.45 8.62 -1.51
CA ILE A 73 -2.96 9.77 -0.76
C ILE A 73 -4.47 9.61 -0.63
N VAL A 74 -4.97 9.79 0.56
CA VAL A 74 -6.40 9.68 0.86
C VAL A 74 -6.87 10.79 1.76
N LYS A 75 -8.11 11.23 1.56
CA LYS A 75 -8.73 12.28 2.35
C LYS A 75 -9.00 11.80 3.75
N ARG A 76 -8.52 12.54 4.76
CA ARG A 76 -8.59 12.14 6.16
C ARG A 76 -10.02 12.04 6.70
N ASP A 77 -10.91 12.96 6.33
CA ASP A 77 -12.30 13.01 6.79
C ASP A 77 -13.17 11.84 6.30
N LYS A 78 -12.68 11.02 5.37
CA LYS A 78 -13.37 9.81 4.88
C LYS A 78 -13.13 8.57 5.74
N ASP A 79 -12.24 8.68 6.73
CA ASP A 79 -11.92 7.61 7.68
C ASP A 79 -11.64 6.25 7.01
N PHE A 80 -10.78 6.26 6.02
CA PHE A 80 -10.36 5.04 5.33
C PHE A 80 -9.54 4.15 6.27
N GLN A 81 -9.89 2.86 6.30
CA GLN A 81 -9.28 1.88 7.19
C GLN A 81 -8.53 0.81 6.43
N TRP A 82 -7.34 0.46 6.92
CA TRP A 82 -6.58 -0.69 6.46
C TRP A 82 -7.28 -1.98 6.87
N GLN A 83 -7.36 -2.93 5.93
CA GLN A 83 -8.00 -4.23 6.11
C GLN A 83 -7.05 -5.37 5.76
N GLY A 84 -7.32 -6.56 6.30
CA GLY A 84 -6.49 -7.74 6.12
C GLY A 84 -5.44 -7.89 7.23
N ARG A 85 -4.91 -9.10 7.40
CA ARG A 85 -3.80 -9.40 8.31
C ARG A 85 -2.48 -9.54 7.57
N VAL A 86 -2.58 -9.93 6.30
CA VAL A 86 -1.49 -10.08 5.34
C VAL A 86 -1.91 -9.44 4.04
N HIS A 87 -0.98 -8.88 3.27
CA HIS A 87 -1.27 -8.15 2.04
C HIS A 87 -2.37 -7.09 2.23
N GLU A 88 -2.19 -6.26 3.24
CA GLU A 88 -3.16 -5.27 3.66
C GLU A 88 -3.57 -4.34 2.53
N THR A 89 -4.85 -3.98 2.52
CA THR A 89 -5.41 -3.01 1.57
C THR A 89 -6.13 -1.90 2.30
N LEU A 90 -6.08 -0.73 1.73
CA LEU A 90 -6.90 0.39 2.14
C LEU A 90 -8.24 0.32 1.39
N ALA A 91 -9.34 0.20 2.13
CA ALA A 91 -10.68 0.12 1.54
C ALA A 91 -11.16 1.51 1.11
N VAL A 92 -10.68 1.94 -0.07
CA VAL A 92 -10.98 3.29 -0.59
C VAL A 92 -12.29 3.34 -1.37
N ARG A 93 -12.91 4.52 -1.39
CA ARG A 93 -14.15 4.86 -2.10
C ARG A 93 -14.20 6.34 -2.39
N GLY A 94 -15.05 6.75 -3.31
CA GLY A 94 -15.28 8.16 -3.63
C GLY A 94 -14.57 8.62 -4.88
N ARG A 95 -14.38 9.96 -4.99
CA ARG A 95 -13.77 10.58 -6.16
C ARG A 95 -12.28 10.27 -6.22
N THR A 96 -11.86 9.62 -7.29
CA THR A 96 -10.48 9.19 -7.50
C THR A 96 -9.80 10.06 -8.55
N GLU A 97 -8.59 10.50 -8.24
CA GLU A 97 -7.68 11.22 -9.13
C GLU A 97 -6.43 10.36 -9.38
N TYR A 98 -5.87 10.45 -10.59
CA TYR A 98 -4.62 9.80 -10.96
C TYR A 98 -3.54 10.86 -11.15
N LEU A 99 -2.54 10.84 -10.28
CA LEU A 99 -1.44 11.78 -10.34
C LEU A 99 -0.31 11.23 -11.22
N ASP A 100 0.20 12.05 -12.13
CA ASP A 100 1.39 11.75 -12.92
C ASP A 100 2.66 11.85 -12.05
N CYS A 101 2.78 10.90 -11.15
CA CYS A 101 3.89 10.78 -10.19
C CYS A 101 4.20 9.30 -10.00
N GLU A 102 5.46 8.97 -9.69
CA GLU A 102 5.91 7.61 -9.46
C GLU A 102 6.51 7.44 -8.06
N ILE A 103 6.25 6.26 -7.47
CA ILE A 103 6.92 5.77 -6.27
C ILE A 103 7.56 4.44 -6.61
N GLU A 104 8.84 4.29 -6.33
CA GLU A 104 9.60 3.07 -6.59
C GLU A 104 9.71 2.22 -5.32
N HIS A 105 9.57 0.91 -5.47
CA HIS A 105 9.83 -0.06 -4.41
C HIS A 105 11.25 -0.62 -4.53
N HIS A 106 12.07 -0.39 -3.52
CA HIS A 106 13.44 -0.85 -3.46
C HIS A 106 13.60 -1.95 -2.39
N SER A 107 12.97 -3.11 -2.62
CA SER A 107 13.08 -4.22 -1.68
C SER A 107 14.53 -4.67 -1.51
N ILE A 108 14.97 -4.71 -0.26
CA ILE A 108 16.30 -5.19 0.15
C ILE A 108 16.23 -6.70 0.50
N LYS A 109 15.03 -7.30 0.44
CA LYS A 109 14.84 -8.70 0.84
C LYS A 109 15.45 -9.64 -0.19
N THR A 110 16.44 -10.39 0.23
CA THR A 110 17.10 -11.44 -0.56
C THR A 110 16.50 -12.83 -0.32
N GLU A 111 15.69 -12.99 0.72
CA GLU A 111 15.13 -14.28 1.11
C GLU A 111 13.61 -14.22 1.27
N TYR A 112 12.97 -15.34 0.92
CA TYR A 112 11.53 -15.52 1.14
C TYR A 112 11.24 -15.66 2.64
N SER A 113 10.38 -14.80 3.15
CA SER A 113 9.97 -14.85 4.57
C SER A 113 8.73 -15.71 4.74
N ARG A 114 8.80 -16.73 5.59
CA ARG A 114 7.66 -17.59 5.97
C ARG A 114 6.60 -16.89 6.84
N ARG A 115 6.86 -15.64 7.26
CA ARG A 115 5.99 -14.89 8.16
C ARG A 115 4.54 -14.83 7.70
N ASN A 116 4.30 -14.57 6.41
CA ASN A 116 2.92 -14.47 5.88
C ASN A 116 2.22 -15.83 5.96
N LEU A 117 2.92 -16.89 5.60
CA LEU A 117 2.42 -18.25 5.71
C LEU A 117 2.01 -18.59 7.15
N GLU A 118 2.88 -18.30 8.12
CA GLU A 118 2.63 -18.54 9.55
C GLU A 118 1.39 -17.78 10.06
N ILE A 119 1.16 -16.55 9.56
CA ILE A 119 -0.03 -15.78 9.89
C ILE A 119 -1.29 -16.48 9.36
N TYR A 120 -1.29 -16.97 8.11
CA TYR A 120 -2.44 -17.68 7.54
C TYR A 120 -2.70 -18.99 8.25
N GLN A 121 -1.66 -19.77 8.54
CA GLN A 121 -1.77 -21.03 9.31
C GLN A 121 -2.36 -20.77 10.69
N LYS A 122 -1.94 -19.67 11.34
CA LYS A 122 -2.51 -19.29 12.63
C LYS A 122 -3.99 -18.89 12.50
N MET A 123 -4.38 -18.13 11.49
CA MET A 123 -5.79 -17.77 11.25
C MET A 123 -6.64 -19.05 11.09
N GLU A 124 -6.15 -20.03 10.34
CA GLU A 124 -6.85 -21.29 10.14
C GLU A 124 -6.96 -22.09 11.44
N SER A 125 -5.88 -22.20 12.23
CA SER A 125 -5.89 -22.89 13.52
C SER A 125 -6.78 -22.22 14.56
N ASP A 126 -6.92 -20.90 14.50
CA ASP A 126 -7.82 -20.11 15.37
C ASP A 126 -9.30 -20.19 14.91
N GLY A 127 -9.61 -20.93 13.82
CA GLY A 127 -10.95 -21.11 13.27
C GLY A 127 -11.49 -19.86 12.56
N GLU A 128 -10.63 -18.95 12.14
CA GLU A 128 -11.06 -17.74 11.40
C GLU A 128 -11.49 -18.09 9.98
N VAL A 129 -12.56 -17.46 9.52
CA VAL A 129 -13.04 -17.63 8.15
C VAL A 129 -12.17 -16.80 7.21
N LEU A 130 -11.38 -17.47 6.39
CA LEU A 130 -10.56 -16.83 5.37
C LEU A 130 -11.43 -16.28 4.23
N SER A 131 -11.28 -15.01 3.90
CA SER A 131 -11.91 -14.41 2.72
C SER A 131 -11.38 -15.04 1.42
N ALA A 132 -12.06 -14.84 0.29
CA ALA A 132 -11.56 -15.28 -1.02
C ALA A 132 -10.16 -14.72 -1.33
N ARG A 133 -9.91 -13.47 -0.94
CA ARG A 133 -8.60 -12.82 -1.05
C ARG A 133 -7.55 -13.51 -0.18
N ASP A 134 -7.86 -13.80 1.08
CA ASP A 134 -6.93 -14.48 1.98
C ASP A 134 -6.56 -15.87 1.45
N ARG A 135 -7.55 -16.64 0.96
CA ARG A 135 -7.32 -17.96 0.36
C ARG A 135 -6.41 -17.91 -0.85
N PHE A 136 -6.59 -16.89 -1.72
CA PHE A 136 -5.72 -16.67 -2.87
C PHE A 136 -4.26 -16.42 -2.46
N TYR A 137 -4.04 -15.50 -1.52
CA TYR A 137 -2.68 -15.20 -1.06
C TYR A 137 -2.08 -16.34 -0.24
N TYR A 138 -2.87 -17.03 0.58
CA TYR A 138 -2.41 -18.21 1.30
C TYR A 138 -1.94 -19.31 0.33
N GLY A 139 -2.71 -19.57 -0.74
CA GLY A 139 -2.28 -20.49 -1.80
C GLY A 139 -0.97 -20.07 -2.46
N ARG A 140 -0.75 -18.77 -2.68
CA ARG A 140 0.53 -18.26 -3.20
C ARG A 140 1.69 -18.47 -2.22
N GLU A 141 1.48 -18.24 -0.94
CA GLU A 141 2.51 -18.48 0.08
C GLU A 141 2.88 -19.98 0.14
N LEU A 142 1.91 -20.89 0.01
CA LEU A 142 2.14 -22.33 -0.07
C LEU A 142 2.89 -22.77 -1.32
N PHE A 143 2.66 -22.09 -2.46
CA PHE A 143 3.34 -22.40 -3.72
C PHE A 143 4.83 -22.05 -3.71
N HIS A 144 5.25 -21.12 -2.88
CA HIS A 144 6.64 -20.66 -2.76
C HIS A 144 7.46 -21.44 -1.70
N LEU A 145 6.89 -22.51 -1.12
CA LEU A 145 7.61 -23.44 -0.23
C LEU A 145 8.44 -24.43 -0.99
#